data_ef48ed074e4ada9d5d812bd41396c058
#
_entry.id   ef48ed074e4ada9d5d812bd41396c058
#
_cell.length_a   1.000
_cell.length_b   1.000
_cell.length_c   1.000
_cell.angle_alpha   90.00
_cell.angle_beta   90.00
_cell.angle_gamma   90.00
#
_symmetry.space_group_name_H-M   'P 1'
#
loop_
_entity.id
_entity.type
_entity.pdbx_description
1 polymer ?
#
loop_
_entity_poly.entity_id
_entity_poly.type
_entity_poly.pdbx_seq_one_letter_code
_entity_poly.pdbx_strand_id
1 'polypeptide(L)'
;NGGSGYYGGANETRKIDAKTYYDWANTYKLVRKLQPNIVIWNDGGDRADLRWVGTESGYVGETNWSLLNATGDVPEDMLRHGVENGNAWVPGEVNTSIRPEWFYHEREDRKVKTLPQLLDIYYHSVGRNGTLLLNFPIMPNGLIHEKDEKAIQGLTIALKEAFALNLAKKAKVSANETRGKSKRFGAEKVIDSDNNTYWATDDNITTTSLTLDFGKPT
;
A
#
# COMPACT_ATOMS: atom_id res chain seq x y z
N ASN A 1 1.03 7.27 -19.53
CA ASN A 1 1.58 6.19 -20.33
C ASN A 1 2.35 6.76 -21.53
N GLY A 2 3.65 6.69 -21.53
CA GLY A 2 4.49 6.92 -22.68
C GLY A 2 4.79 5.61 -23.39
N GLY A 3 4.88 5.60 -24.69
CA GLY A 3 5.14 4.40 -25.44
C GLY A 3 4.88 4.56 -26.93
N SER A 4 4.62 3.46 -27.61
CA SER A 4 4.24 3.47 -29.02
C SER A 4 2.72 3.32 -29.15
N GLY A 5 2.10 4.08 -30.05
CA GLY A 5 0.66 4.02 -30.27
C GLY A 5 0.17 5.02 -31.32
N TYR A 6 -1.16 5.07 -31.47
CA TYR A 6 -1.85 5.99 -32.40
C TYR A 6 -2.14 7.32 -31.71
N TYR A 7 -1.10 8.08 -31.41
CA TYR A 7 -1.23 9.34 -30.68
C TYR A 7 -1.76 10.48 -31.57
N GLY A 8 -2.62 11.30 -30.98
CA GLY A 8 -3.19 12.46 -31.67
C GLY A 8 -4.06 12.13 -32.87
N GLY A 9 -4.70 10.95 -32.89
CA GLY A 9 -5.54 10.48 -34.00
C GLY A 9 -4.76 10.11 -35.27
N ALA A 10 -3.46 9.83 -35.12
CA ALA A 10 -2.64 9.40 -36.23
C ALA A 10 -3.09 8.05 -36.80
N ASN A 11 -2.98 7.88 -38.13
CA ASN A 11 -3.27 6.63 -38.83
C ASN A 11 -2.10 5.63 -38.77
N GLU A 12 -1.02 5.99 -38.12
CA GLU A 12 0.18 5.18 -37.97
C GLU A 12 0.67 5.18 -36.53
N THR A 13 1.36 4.13 -36.13
CA THR A 13 2.01 4.05 -34.81
C THR A 13 3.19 5.04 -34.75
N ARG A 14 3.22 5.84 -33.69
CA ARG A 14 4.32 6.76 -33.38
C ARG A 14 5.09 6.28 -32.15
N LYS A 15 6.41 6.38 -32.19
CA LYS A 15 7.25 6.16 -31.01
C LYS A 15 7.39 7.46 -30.24
N ILE A 16 7.21 7.37 -28.95
CA ILE A 16 7.37 8.49 -28.01
C ILE A 16 8.41 8.08 -26.97
N ASP A 17 9.44 8.91 -26.79
CA ASP A 17 10.32 8.79 -25.64
C ASP A 17 9.60 9.38 -24.41
N ALA A 18 9.10 8.50 -23.54
CA ALA A 18 8.34 8.88 -22.36
C ALA A 18 9.15 9.74 -21.38
N LYS A 19 10.49 9.62 -21.37
CA LYS A 19 11.36 10.41 -20.48
C LYS A 19 11.38 11.89 -20.84
N THR A 20 11.29 12.21 -22.13
CA THR A 20 11.44 13.58 -22.63
C THR A 20 10.13 14.20 -23.10
N TYR A 21 9.21 13.41 -23.64
CA TYR A 21 7.97 13.91 -24.24
C TYR A 21 7.07 14.69 -23.27
N TYR A 22 6.95 14.22 -22.03
CA TYR A 22 6.07 14.84 -21.04
C TYR A 22 6.77 15.92 -20.20
N ASP A 23 8.09 16.10 -20.36
CA ASP A 23 8.87 17.07 -19.57
C ASP A 23 8.56 17.01 -18.06
N TRP A 24 8.66 15.83 -17.50
CA TRP A 24 8.25 15.54 -16.10
C TRP A 24 8.92 16.45 -15.09
N ALA A 25 10.18 16.79 -15.28
CA ALA A 25 10.92 17.67 -14.37
C ALA A 25 10.26 19.05 -14.25
N ASN A 26 9.92 19.70 -15.38
CA ASN A 26 9.23 20.99 -15.39
C ASN A 26 7.77 20.85 -14.94
N THR A 27 7.11 19.76 -15.32
CA THR A 27 5.73 19.48 -14.88
C THR A 27 5.66 19.39 -13.37
N TYR A 28 6.53 18.61 -12.71
CA TYR A 28 6.55 18.49 -11.25
C TYR A 28 6.94 19.81 -10.56
N LYS A 29 7.90 20.53 -11.11
CA LYS A 29 8.28 21.86 -10.61
C LYS A 29 7.10 22.84 -10.64
N LEU A 30 6.32 22.84 -11.72
CA LEU A 30 5.12 23.67 -11.84
C LEU A 30 4.05 23.25 -10.84
N VAL A 31 3.78 21.95 -10.73
CA VAL A 31 2.81 21.41 -9.78
C VAL A 31 3.17 21.78 -8.35
N ARG A 32 4.41 21.57 -7.92
CA ARG A 32 4.89 21.95 -6.59
C ARG A 32 4.85 23.45 -6.33
N LYS A 33 5.10 24.27 -7.36
CA LYS A 33 4.97 25.74 -7.26
C LYS A 33 3.54 26.16 -6.99
N LEU A 34 2.57 25.54 -7.66
CA LEU A 34 1.15 25.90 -7.55
C LEU A 34 0.47 25.26 -6.34
N GLN A 35 0.89 24.06 -5.97
CA GLN A 35 0.35 23.28 -4.86
C GLN A 35 1.49 22.60 -4.07
N PRO A 36 2.16 23.30 -3.16
CA PRO A 36 3.36 22.80 -2.47
C PRO A 36 3.16 21.51 -1.68
N ASN A 37 1.95 21.28 -1.17
CA ASN A 37 1.61 20.13 -0.32
C ASN A 37 0.89 19.00 -1.07
N ILE A 38 0.80 19.08 -2.40
CA ILE A 38 0.15 18.00 -3.17
C ILE A 38 0.98 16.72 -3.12
N VAL A 39 0.30 15.59 -3.05
CA VAL A 39 0.92 14.26 -3.22
C VAL A 39 1.04 13.97 -4.72
N ILE A 40 2.25 13.72 -5.18
CA ILE A 40 2.53 13.30 -6.56
C ILE A 40 2.71 11.79 -6.56
N TRP A 41 1.90 11.13 -7.37
CA TRP A 41 2.00 9.70 -7.65
C TRP A 41 2.81 9.47 -8.93
N ASN A 42 3.76 8.53 -8.87
CA ASN A 42 4.60 8.17 -10.00
C ASN A 42 5.01 6.69 -9.91
N ASP A 43 5.15 6.03 -11.03
CA ASP A 43 5.53 4.63 -11.15
C ASP A 43 7.02 4.40 -11.49
N GLY A 44 7.83 5.44 -11.46
CA GLY A 44 9.28 5.33 -11.63
C GLY A 44 9.96 6.57 -12.19
N GLY A 45 11.27 6.56 -12.17
CA GLY A 45 12.12 7.64 -12.67
C GLY A 45 12.37 8.72 -11.63
N ASP A 46 11.75 9.89 -11.77
CA ASP A 46 11.84 10.95 -10.77
C ASP A 46 11.10 10.57 -9.50
N ARG A 47 11.64 10.95 -8.34
CA ARG A 47 11.03 10.62 -7.05
C ARG A 47 9.80 11.44 -6.81
N ALA A 48 8.69 10.74 -6.69
CA ALA A 48 7.41 11.26 -6.25
C ALA A 48 7.19 10.96 -4.77
N ASP A 49 6.00 11.27 -4.27
CA ASP A 49 5.65 11.02 -2.87
C ASP A 49 5.09 9.61 -2.66
N LEU A 50 4.62 8.99 -3.72
CA LEU A 50 3.98 7.69 -3.71
C LEU A 50 4.32 6.94 -5.00
N ARG A 51 4.67 5.65 -4.89
CA ARG A 51 4.96 4.80 -6.07
C ARG A 51 3.84 3.83 -6.35
N TRP A 52 3.62 3.55 -7.62
CA TRP A 52 2.84 2.40 -8.03
C TRP A 52 3.66 1.11 -7.88
N VAL A 53 3.04 0.05 -7.38
CA VAL A 53 3.73 -1.23 -7.15
C VAL A 53 3.77 -2.14 -8.39
N GLY A 54 3.37 -1.66 -9.57
CA GLY A 54 3.46 -2.40 -10.83
C GLY A 54 2.35 -3.42 -11.07
N THR A 55 1.28 -3.43 -10.27
CA THR A 55 0.17 -4.38 -10.42
C THR A 55 -1.18 -3.78 -10.02
N GLU A 56 -2.23 -4.22 -10.70
CA GLU A 56 -3.63 -3.87 -10.41
C GLU A 56 -4.36 -5.00 -9.66
N SER A 57 -3.62 -5.97 -9.12
CA SER A 57 -4.20 -7.10 -8.39
C SER A 57 -4.75 -6.76 -7.02
N GLY A 58 -4.35 -5.62 -6.45
CA GLY A 58 -4.64 -5.26 -5.07
C GLY A 58 -3.62 -5.82 -4.06
N TYR A 59 -2.49 -6.39 -4.52
CA TYR A 59 -1.47 -7.01 -3.65
C TYR A 59 -0.12 -6.34 -3.81
N VAL A 60 0.51 -6.02 -2.69
CA VAL A 60 1.95 -5.69 -2.62
C VAL A 60 2.77 -6.96 -2.38
N GLY A 61 4.07 -6.87 -2.47
CA GLY A 61 4.98 -7.97 -2.12
C GLY A 61 4.86 -8.41 -0.66
N GLU A 62 5.27 -9.61 -0.32
CA GLU A 62 5.29 -10.10 1.07
C GLU A 62 6.16 -9.22 1.97
N THR A 63 7.30 -8.79 1.45
CA THR A 63 8.12 -7.73 2.03
C THR A 63 7.89 -6.46 1.21
N ASN A 64 7.49 -5.39 1.87
CA ASN A 64 7.23 -4.10 1.22
C ASN A 64 7.82 -2.95 2.05
N TRP A 65 8.97 -2.46 1.60
CA TRP A 65 9.65 -1.30 2.18
C TRP A 65 9.05 -0.01 1.65
N SER A 66 8.86 0.99 2.50
CA SER A 66 8.42 2.32 2.06
C SER A 66 9.56 3.19 1.53
N LEU A 67 10.71 2.61 1.28
CA LEU A 67 11.90 3.30 0.81
C LEU A 67 12.22 2.93 -0.64
N LEU A 68 12.79 3.88 -1.37
CA LEU A 68 13.47 3.72 -2.65
C LEU A 68 14.83 4.43 -2.61
N ASN A 69 15.67 4.21 -3.61
CA ASN A 69 16.82 5.05 -3.84
C ASN A 69 16.39 6.42 -4.36
N ALA A 70 16.97 7.51 -3.86
CA ALA A 70 16.60 8.88 -4.24
C ALA A 70 16.84 9.20 -5.72
N THR A 71 17.71 8.47 -6.38
CA THR A 71 18.08 8.65 -7.78
C THR A 71 18.23 7.31 -8.51
N GLY A 72 18.20 7.34 -9.81
CA GLY A 72 18.36 6.18 -10.69
C GLY A 72 17.03 5.55 -11.09
N ASP A 73 17.08 4.66 -12.07
CA ASP A 73 15.91 3.91 -12.52
C ASP A 73 15.43 2.95 -11.39
N VAL A 74 14.14 2.70 -11.36
CA VAL A 74 13.51 1.77 -10.42
C VAL A 74 13.01 0.56 -11.22
N PRO A 75 13.69 -0.58 -11.14
CA PRO A 75 13.20 -1.83 -11.72
C PRO A 75 11.82 -2.22 -11.17
N GLU A 76 11.06 -2.98 -11.94
CA GLU A 76 9.68 -3.37 -11.60
C GLU A 76 9.59 -4.13 -10.26
N ASP A 77 10.55 -5.00 -9.98
CA ASP A 77 10.63 -5.71 -8.70
C ASP A 77 10.83 -4.77 -7.51
N MET A 78 11.65 -3.72 -7.68
CA MET A 78 11.82 -2.69 -6.64
C MET A 78 10.57 -1.82 -6.45
N LEU A 79 9.78 -1.59 -7.51
CA LEU A 79 8.48 -0.93 -7.33
C LEU A 79 7.56 -1.75 -6.44
N ARG A 80 7.57 -3.08 -6.58
CA ARG A 80 6.72 -3.99 -5.83
C ARG A 80 7.15 -4.14 -4.36
N HIS A 81 8.44 -4.20 -4.10
CA HIS A 81 9.01 -4.53 -2.78
C HIS A 81 9.61 -3.34 -2.05
N GLY A 82 9.92 -2.25 -2.75
CA GLY A 82 10.74 -1.17 -2.20
C GLY A 82 12.21 -1.60 -2.05
N VAL A 83 12.98 -0.78 -1.34
CA VAL A 83 14.41 -1.00 -1.09
C VAL A 83 14.69 -0.90 0.40
N GLU A 84 15.20 -1.96 1.02
CA GLU A 84 15.44 -2.02 2.47
C GLU A 84 16.27 -0.85 3.01
N ASN A 85 17.36 -0.54 2.32
CA ASN A 85 18.28 0.53 2.69
C ASN A 85 18.15 1.76 1.77
N GLY A 86 16.95 1.98 1.19
CA GLY A 86 16.66 3.15 0.37
C GLY A 86 16.76 4.44 1.19
N ASN A 87 17.09 5.54 0.52
CA ASN A 87 17.30 6.85 1.16
C ASN A 87 16.23 7.88 0.79
N ALA A 88 15.16 7.48 0.10
CA ALA A 88 13.98 8.28 -0.17
C ALA A 88 12.72 7.59 0.35
N TRP A 89 11.86 8.33 1.08
CA TRP A 89 10.57 7.84 1.52
C TRP A 89 9.56 7.91 0.37
N VAL A 90 9.17 6.76 -0.17
CA VAL A 90 8.22 6.63 -1.29
C VAL A 90 7.37 5.38 -1.06
N PRO A 91 6.36 5.42 -0.20
CA PRO A 91 5.50 4.28 0.11
C PRO A 91 4.80 3.75 -1.15
N GLY A 92 4.54 2.44 -1.14
CA GLY A 92 3.89 1.76 -2.27
C GLY A 92 2.38 1.87 -2.22
N GLU A 93 1.78 2.24 -3.35
CA GLU A 93 0.35 2.14 -3.57
C GLU A 93 0.05 1.01 -4.56
N VAL A 94 -0.90 0.17 -4.19
CA VAL A 94 -1.49 -0.82 -5.08
C VAL A 94 -2.92 -0.43 -5.38
N ASN A 95 -3.31 -0.61 -6.62
CA ASN A 95 -4.67 -0.33 -7.06
C ASN A 95 -5.39 -1.59 -7.53
N THR A 96 -6.71 -1.57 -7.42
CA THR A 96 -7.59 -2.59 -7.99
C THR A 96 -8.99 -2.02 -8.11
N SER A 97 -9.84 -2.66 -8.92
CA SER A 97 -11.25 -2.30 -9.02
C SER A 97 -12.10 -3.26 -8.19
N ILE A 98 -13.18 -2.76 -7.59
CA ILE A 98 -14.19 -3.60 -6.92
C ILE A 98 -14.92 -4.53 -7.90
N ARG A 99 -14.86 -4.23 -9.19
CA ARG A 99 -15.40 -5.00 -10.32
C ARG A 99 -14.26 -5.59 -11.17
N PRO A 100 -14.54 -6.46 -12.15
CA PRO A 100 -13.53 -6.98 -13.06
C PRO A 100 -12.84 -5.90 -13.89
N GLU A 101 -13.59 -4.87 -14.33
CA GLU A 101 -13.10 -3.77 -15.15
C GLU A 101 -13.08 -2.44 -14.39
N TRP A 102 -12.39 -1.43 -14.94
CA TRP A 102 -12.21 -0.11 -14.33
C TRP A 102 -13.41 0.84 -14.54
N PHE A 103 -14.20 0.58 -15.58
CA PHE A 103 -15.39 1.36 -15.90
C PHE A 103 -16.64 0.55 -15.62
N TYR A 104 -17.77 1.24 -15.44
CA TYR A 104 -19.05 0.59 -15.16
C TYR A 104 -19.57 -0.18 -16.38
N HIS A 105 -19.94 -1.42 -16.15
CA HIS A 105 -20.69 -2.26 -17.08
C HIS A 105 -21.76 -3.04 -16.32
N GLU A 106 -23.03 -2.91 -16.73
CA GLU A 106 -24.16 -3.61 -16.12
C GLU A 106 -23.97 -5.13 -16.09
N ARG A 107 -23.34 -5.71 -17.13
CA ARG A 107 -23.00 -7.15 -17.17
C ARG A 107 -22.13 -7.62 -16.01
N GLU A 108 -21.51 -6.69 -15.26
CA GLU A 108 -20.63 -6.97 -14.12
C GLU A 108 -21.33 -6.82 -12.75
N ASP A 109 -22.60 -6.45 -12.71
CA ASP A 109 -23.33 -6.27 -11.45
C ASP A 109 -23.37 -7.51 -10.56
N ARG A 110 -23.19 -8.69 -11.15
CA ARG A 110 -23.07 -9.96 -10.41
C ARG A 110 -21.64 -10.39 -10.13
N LYS A 111 -20.66 -9.57 -10.49
CA LYS A 111 -19.23 -9.86 -10.37
C LYS A 111 -18.51 -8.93 -9.40
N VAL A 112 -19.24 -8.14 -8.64
CA VAL A 112 -18.69 -7.31 -7.56
C VAL A 112 -17.94 -8.20 -6.57
N LYS A 113 -16.75 -7.80 -6.17
CA LYS A 113 -15.91 -8.54 -5.22
C LYS A 113 -16.67 -8.79 -3.91
N THR A 114 -16.62 -10.03 -3.46
CA THR A 114 -17.23 -10.46 -2.20
C THR A 114 -16.45 -9.98 -0.99
N LEU A 115 -17.06 -9.98 0.20
CA LEU A 115 -16.37 -9.61 1.45
C LEU A 115 -15.08 -10.39 1.68
N PRO A 116 -15.01 -11.74 1.52
CA PRO A 116 -13.74 -12.47 1.66
C PRO A 116 -12.67 -11.98 0.68
N GLN A 117 -13.01 -11.69 -0.57
CA GLN A 117 -12.05 -11.16 -1.56
C GLN A 117 -11.56 -9.75 -1.19
N LEU A 118 -12.41 -8.88 -0.68
CA LEU A 118 -12.03 -7.53 -0.24
C LEU A 118 -11.17 -7.58 1.02
N LEU A 119 -11.46 -8.47 1.97
CA LEU A 119 -10.60 -8.68 3.14
C LEU A 119 -9.23 -9.24 2.75
N ASP A 120 -9.19 -10.17 1.83
CA ASP A 120 -7.95 -10.72 1.29
C ASP A 120 -7.09 -9.63 0.65
N ILE A 121 -7.68 -8.77 -0.19
CA ILE A 121 -7.02 -7.60 -0.75
C ILE A 121 -6.51 -6.65 0.35
N TYR A 122 -7.32 -6.37 1.36
CA TYR A 122 -6.93 -5.50 2.47
C TYR A 122 -5.69 -6.04 3.21
N TYR A 123 -5.67 -7.32 3.55
CA TYR A 123 -4.53 -7.92 4.24
C TYR A 123 -3.27 -8.04 3.36
N HIS A 124 -3.44 -8.20 2.05
CA HIS A 124 -2.32 -8.26 1.11
C HIS A 124 -1.86 -6.89 0.58
N SER A 125 -2.54 -5.83 0.95
CA SER A 125 -2.15 -4.44 0.64
C SER A 125 -1.80 -3.68 1.92
N VAL A 126 -2.79 -3.22 2.67
CA VAL A 126 -2.61 -2.45 3.91
C VAL A 126 -1.91 -3.28 4.98
N GLY A 127 -2.27 -4.56 5.10
CA GLY A 127 -1.62 -5.50 6.03
C GLY A 127 -0.15 -5.78 5.72
N ARG A 128 0.32 -5.43 4.53
CA ARG A 128 1.72 -5.53 4.08
C ARG A 128 2.38 -4.18 3.85
N ASN A 129 2.01 -3.17 4.63
CA ASN A 129 2.59 -1.82 4.54
C ASN A 129 2.38 -1.14 3.19
N GLY A 130 1.27 -1.41 2.50
CA GLY A 130 0.87 -0.74 1.26
C GLY A 130 -0.31 0.20 1.46
N THR A 131 -0.46 1.14 0.54
CA THR A 131 -1.68 1.95 0.41
C THR A 131 -2.59 1.28 -0.61
N LEU A 132 -3.86 1.08 -0.28
CA LEU A 132 -4.85 0.52 -1.20
C LEU A 132 -5.69 1.64 -1.84
N LEU A 133 -5.64 1.72 -3.17
CA LEU A 133 -6.58 2.48 -3.97
C LEU A 133 -7.61 1.51 -4.56
N LEU A 134 -8.85 1.55 -4.05
CA LEU A 134 -9.95 0.72 -4.54
C LEU A 134 -10.86 1.54 -5.44
N ASN A 135 -10.93 1.17 -6.71
CA ASN A 135 -11.78 1.85 -7.69
C ASN A 135 -13.24 1.40 -7.60
N PHE A 136 -14.13 2.37 -7.66
CA PHE A 136 -15.58 2.19 -7.78
C PHE A 136 -16.05 2.75 -9.12
N PRO A 137 -16.37 1.92 -10.11
CA PRO A 137 -16.87 2.38 -11.38
C PRO A 137 -18.21 3.14 -11.22
N ILE A 138 -18.26 4.35 -11.75
CA ILE A 138 -19.42 5.24 -11.65
C ILE A 138 -20.41 4.93 -12.75
N MET A 139 -21.69 4.75 -12.40
CA MET A 139 -22.79 4.59 -13.35
C MET A 139 -23.00 5.85 -14.22
N PRO A 140 -23.66 5.74 -15.38
CA PRO A 140 -23.94 6.90 -16.24
C PRO A 140 -24.71 8.05 -15.58
N ASN A 141 -25.43 7.78 -14.50
CA ASN A 141 -26.13 8.79 -13.69
C ASN A 141 -25.24 9.48 -12.65
N GLY A 142 -23.95 9.17 -12.60
CA GLY A 142 -22.99 9.76 -11.66
C GLY A 142 -22.98 9.12 -10.25
N LEU A 143 -23.71 8.03 -10.04
CA LEU A 143 -23.78 7.35 -8.74
C LEU A 143 -22.97 6.04 -8.74
N ILE A 144 -22.59 5.59 -7.56
CA ILE A 144 -22.06 4.24 -7.32
C ILE A 144 -23.25 3.25 -7.30
N HIS A 145 -23.06 2.07 -7.88
CA HIS A 145 -24.09 1.04 -7.90
C HIS A 145 -24.31 0.46 -6.49
N GLU A 146 -25.56 0.14 -6.14
CA GLU A 146 -25.96 -0.33 -4.80
C GLU A 146 -25.21 -1.59 -4.31
N LYS A 147 -24.79 -2.46 -5.22
CA LYS A 147 -24.01 -3.67 -4.87
C LYS A 147 -22.57 -3.32 -4.48
N ASP A 148 -21.99 -2.33 -5.13
CA ASP A 148 -20.65 -1.84 -4.78
C ASP A 148 -20.70 -1.15 -3.41
N GLU A 149 -21.73 -0.36 -3.17
CA GLU A 149 -21.97 0.28 -1.87
C GLU A 149 -22.13 -0.77 -0.75
N LYS A 150 -22.97 -1.78 -0.96
CA LYS A 150 -23.12 -2.89 0.02
C LYS A 150 -21.81 -3.63 0.28
N ALA A 151 -21.00 -3.87 -0.75
CA ALA A 151 -19.74 -4.57 -0.60
C ALA A 151 -18.74 -3.76 0.25
N ILE A 152 -18.61 -2.44 0.02
CA ILE A 152 -17.72 -1.59 0.83
C ILE A 152 -18.24 -1.39 2.26
N GLN A 153 -19.57 -1.30 2.44
CA GLN A 153 -20.17 -1.24 3.78
C GLN A 153 -19.85 -2.52 4.56
N GLY A 154 -19.97 -3.70 3.92
CA GLY A 154 -19.58 -4.98 4.51
C GLY A 154 -18.12 -5.03 4.92
N LEU A 155 -17.20 -4.58 4.07
CA LEU A 155 -15.78 -4.47 4.40
C LEU A 155 -15.55 -3.52 5.58
N THR A 156 -16.20 -2.35 5.56
CA THR A 156 -16.07 -1.35 6.63
C THR A 156 -16.51 -1.89 7.99
N ILE A 157 -17.62 -2.61 8.03
CA ILE A 157 -18.13 -3.24 9.26
C ILE A 157 -17.15 -4.31 9.74
N ALA A 158 -16.73 -5.22 8.86
CA ALA A 158 -15.81 -6.30 9.21
C ALA A 158 -14.46 -5.77 9.76
N LEU A 159 -13.90 -4.72 9.14
CA LEU A 159 -12.67 -4.11 9.63
C LEU A 159 -12.88 -3.39 10.98
N LYS A 160 -13.99 -2.69 11.17
CA LYS A 160 -14.32 -2.07 12.46
C LYS A 160 -14.45 -3.11 13.57
N GLU A 161 -15.11 -4.22 13.30
CA GLU A 161 -15.25 -5.32 14.26
C GLU A 161 -13.90 -5.99 14.58
N ALA A 162 -13.10 -6.29 13.55
CA ALA A 162 -11.79 -6.91 13.71
C ALA A 162 -10.82 -6.06 14.54
N PHE A 163 -10.87 -4.73 14.41
CA PHE A 163 -9.99 -3.80 15.11
C PHE A 163 -10.65 -3.08 16.30
N ALA A 164 -11.88 -3.43 16.66
CA ALA A 164 -12.59 -2.82 17.78
C ALA A 164 -11.89 -3.03 19.13
N LEU A 165 -11.24 -4.17 19.31
CA LEU A 165 -10.58 -4.55 20.54
C LEU A 165 -9.14 -4.99 20.29
N ASN A 166 -8.19 -4.28 20.89
CA ASN A 166 -6.80 -4.75 20.93
C ASN A 166 -6.67 -5.86 21.99
N LEU A 167 -6.70 -7.11 21.53
CA LEU A 167 -6.60 -8.28 22.41
C LEU A 167 -5.25 -8.35 23.14
N ALA A 168 -4.19 -7.84 22.55
CA ALA A 168 -2.85 -7.83 23.14
C ALA A 168 -2.71 -6.87 24.34
N LYS A 169 -3.56 -5.86 24.45
CA LYS A 169 -3.41 -4.81 25.48
C LYS A 169 -3.36 -5.33 26.93
N LYS A 170 -3.94 -6.51 27.20
CA LYS A 170 -3.96 -7.15 28.52
C LYS A 170 -3.15 -8.42 28.58
N ALA A 171 -2.44 -8.79 27.52
CA ALA A 171 -1.61 -9.98 27.49
C ALA A 171 -0.42 -9.86 28.43
N LYS A 172 0.02 -10.98 28.98
CA LYS A 172 1.33 -11.07 29.61
C LYS A 172 2.35 -11.27 28.51
N VAL A 173 3.36 -10.41 28.45
CA VAL A 173 4.38 -10.46 27.41
C VAL A 173 5.70 -10.89 28.00
N SER A 174 6.39 -11.78 27.32
CA SER A 174 7.76 -12.20 27.66
C SER A 174 8.56 -12.40 26.38
N ALA A 175 9.86 -12.23 26.48
CA ALA A 175 10.80 -12.47 25.38
C ALA A 175 12.00 -13.23 25.90
N ASN A 176 12.61 -14.09 25.07
CA ASN A 176 13.82 -14.80 25.44
C ASN A 176 15.03 -13.88 25.47
N GLU A 177 15.03 -12.85 24.60
CA GLU A 177 16.14 -11.92 24.45
C GLU A 177 15.64 -10.47 24.48
N THR A 178 16.48 -9.60 25.02
CA THR A 178 16.22 -8.15 25.08
C THR A 178 17.54 -7.41 24.93
N ARG A 179 17.60 -6.44 24.04
CA ARG A 179 18.81 -5.64 23.72
C ARG A 179 19.45 -5.08 24.98
N GLY A 180 20.70 -5.47 25.18
CA GLY A 180 21.50 -5.05 26.33
C GLY A 180 20.86 -5.36 27.69
N LYS A 181 19.91 -6.29 27.78
CA LYS A 181 19.08 -6.59 28.97
C LYS A 181 18.40 -5.32 29.54
N SER A 182 18.14 -4.34 28.70
CA SER A 182 17.62 -3.04 29.08
C SER A 182 16.09 -3.01 29.04
N LYS A 183 15.47 -2.49 30.09
CA LYS A 183 14.00 -2.23 30.13
C LYS A 183 13.54 -1.29 29.01
N ARG A 184 14.43 -0.47 28.45
CA ARG A 184 14.10 0.40 27.31
C ARG A 184 13.58 -0.40 26.10
N PHE A 185 14.10 -1.63 25.94
CA PHE A 185 13.77 -2.53 24.83
C PHE A 185 13.04 -3.80 25.32
N GLY A 186 12.40 -3.72 26.48
CA GLY A 186 11.70 -4.85 27.08
C GLY A 186 10.51 -5.33 26.29
N ALA A 187 10.08 -6.58 26.52
CA ALA A 187 8.98 -7.21 25.82
C ALA A 187 7.64 -6.42 25.96
N GLU A 188 7.44 -5.76 27.09
CA GLU A 188 6.24 -4.94 27.37
C GLU A 188 6.05 -3.77 26.38
N LYS A 189 7.11 -3.38 25.66
CA LYS A 189 7.07 -2.31 24.68
C LYS A 189 6.20 -2.62 23.47
N VAL A 190 5.87 -3.88 23.21
CA VAL A 190 5.01 -4.27 22.09
C VAL A 190 3.51 -4.04 22.35
N ILE A 191 3.14 -3.77 23.60
CA ILE A 191 1.73 -3.57 24.01
C ILE A 191 1.48 -2.28 24.79
N ASP A 192 2.47 -1.40 24.96
CA ASP A 192 2.36 -0.18 25.77
C ASP A 192 1.59 0.96 25.05
N SER A 193 1.23 0.75 23.80
CA SER A 193 0.50 1.74 22.97
C SER A 193 1.31 3.00 22.63
N ASP A 194 2.63 2.99 22.81
CA ASP A 194 3.53 4.07 22.41
C ASP A 194 4.30 3.68 21.16
N ASN A 195 4.02 4.33 20.04
CA ASN A 195 4.67 4.05 18.75
C ASN A 195 6.15 4.43 18.69
N ASN A 196 6.67 5.13 19.72
CA ASN A 196 8.09 5.49 19.81
C ASN A 196 8.90 4.47 20.61
N THR A 197 8.25 3.50 21.23
CA THR A 197 8.91 2.42 21.97
C THR A 197 8.80 1.11 21.20
N TYR A 198 9.74 0.21 21.41
CA TYR A 198 9.75 -1.08 20.75
C TYR A 198 10.59 -2.09 21.54
N TRP A 199 10.26 -3.36 21.37
CA TRP A 199 11.13 -4.44 21.77
C TRP A 199 12.21 -4.68 20.72
N ALA A 200 13.43 -4.99 21.17
CA ALA A 200 14.55 -5.33 20.29
C ALA A 200 15.48 -6.35 20.95
N THR A 201 16.22 -7.08 20.12
CA THR A 201 17.35 -7.95 20.52
C THR A 201 18.67 -7.25 20.22
N ASP A 202 19.78 -7.84 20.64
CA ASP A 202 21.12 -7.43 20.20
C ASP A 202 21.31 -7.78 18.70
N ASP A 203 22.16 -7.03 18.00
CA ASP A 203 22.29 -7.09 16.53
C ASP A 203 22.73 -8.46 15.99
N ASN A 204 23.42 -9.27 16.80
CA ASN A 204 23.86 -10.61 16.43
C ASN A 204 22.82 -11.71 16.70
N ILE A 205 21.68 -11.39 17.27
CA ILE A 205 20.59 -12.34 17.54
C ILE A 205 19.63 -12.36 16.35
N THR A 206 19.72 -13.39 15.54
CA THR A 206 18.90 -13.57 14.33
C THR A 206 17.67 -14.44 14.55
N THR A 207 17.57 -15.11 15.70
CA THR A 207 16.41 -15.96 16.03
C THR A 207 16.09 -15.81 17.51
N THR A 208 14.84 -15.47 17.79
CA THR A 208 14.33 -15.29 19.15
C THR A 208 12.83 -15.53 19.19
N SER A 209 12.24 -15.53 20.38
CA SER A 209 10.79 -15.63 20.56
C SER A 209 10.27 -14.51 21.44
N LEU A 210 9.13 -13.96 21.04
CA LEU A 210 8.28 -13.07 21.81
C LEU A 210 6.96 -13.80 22.05
N THR A 211 6.57 -13.94 23.31
CA THR A 211 5.36 -14.66 23.69
C THR A 211 4.32 -13.69 24.25
N LEU A 212 3.12 -13.73 23.73
CA LEU A 212 1.95 -13.04 24.26
C LEU A 212 0.99 -14.09 24.84
N ASP A 213 0.80 -14.07 26.15
CA ASP A 213 -0.15 -14.94 26.84
C ASP A 213 -1.43 -14.17 27.12
N PHE A 214 -2.50 -14.54 26.44
CA PHE A 214 -3.83 -13.95 26.59
C PHE A 214 -4.61 -14.49 27.81
N GLY A 215 -4.05 -15.48 28.54
CA GLY A 215 -4.66 -16.09 29.72
C GLY A 215 -5.85 -17.02 29.45
N LYS A 216 -6.34 -17.06 28.24
CA LYS A 216 -7.45 -17.93 27.77
C LYS A 216 -7.38 -18.09 26.26
N PRO A 217 -7.96 -19.15 25.69
CA PRO A 217 -8.12 -19.30 24.24
C PRO A 217 -8.86 -18.07 23.67
N THR A 218 -8.36 -17.54 22.55
CA THR A 218 -8.94 -16.41 21.81
C THR A 218 -9.65 -16.91 20.57
#